data_ea33296c255b23c5bffa758a03be50cd
#
_entry.id   ea33296c255b23c5bffa758a03be50cd
#
_cell.length_a   1.000
_cell.length_b   1.000
_cell.length_c   1.000
_cell.angle_alpha   90.00
_cell.angle_beta   90.00
_cell.angle_gamma   90.00
#
_symmetry.space_group_name_H-M   'P 1'
#
loop_
_entity.id
_entity.type
_entity.pdbx_description
1 polymer ?
#
loop_
_entity_poly.entity_id
_entity_poly.type
_entity_poly.pdbx_seq_one_letter_code
_entity_poly.pdbx_strand_id
1 'polypeptide(L)'
;LKPPFKMMRNTDYAANFEDFLREVKKDQPFCFWLGTSEPHRGYELGAGKRTGKDPAKVVVPKTFPDHPVVRSDILDYYVEVEHFDKMVARALKSLKKAGQLDNTIVVVTSDHGMPFPRAKASLHDQGSRVPLAIRWPKGIKDPGRVFLAPVNLSALAPTFLQAAGLEVPEMMTATGSVSYTHLRAH
;
A
#
# COMPACT_ATOMS: atom_id res chain seq x y z
N LEU A 1 6.10 13.23 11.65
CA LEU A 1 6.25 14.08 10.45
C LEU A 1 4.97 14.92 10.31
N LYS A 2 5.10 16.26 10.28
CA LYS A 2 3.92 17.09 10.02
C LYS A 2 3.48 16.92 8.57
N PRO A 3 2.17 16.78 8.30
CA PRO A 3 1.67 16.70 6.93
C PRO A 3 1.98 18.02 6.20
N PRO A 4 2.23 17.96 4.88
CA PRO A 4 2.60 19.15 4.10
C PRO A 4 1.44 20.15 3.93
N PHE A 5 0.18 19.69 4.13
CA PHE A 5 -1.02 20.50 3.96
C PHE A 5 -2.03 20.30 5.08
N LYS A 6 -2.85 21.32 5.35
CA LYS A 6 -3.84 21.31 6.44
C LYS A 6 -4.96 20.27 6.27
N MET A 7 -5.27 19.90 5.04
CA MET A 7 -6.32 18.91 4.73
C MET A 7 -5.91 17.47 5.04
N MET A 8 -4.60 17.18 5.12
CA MET A 8 -4.08 15.90 5.55
C MET A 8 -4.24 15.70 7.05
N ARG A 9 -4.45 14.46 7.47
CA ARG A 9 -4.52 14.15 8.90
C ARG A 9 -3.19 14.41 9.60
N ASN A 10 -3.25 14.98 10.79
CA ASN A 10 -2.07 15.23 11.63
C ASN A 10 -1.68 13.97 12.45
N THR A 11 -1.84 12.79 11.86
CA THR A 11 -1.44 11.51 12.45
C THR A 11 -0.10 11.08 11.89
N ASP A 12 0.87 10.87 12.76
CA ASP A 12 2.15 10.27 12.35
C ASP A 12 2.09 8.76 12.48
N TYR A 13 1.58 8.10 11.44
CA TYR A 13 1.39 6.63 11.41
C TYR A 13 2.69 5.85 11.59
N ALA A 14 3.80 6.38 11.07
CA ALA A 14 5.10 5.75 11.25
C ALA A 14 5.60 5.87 12.69
N ALA A 15 5.31 6.98 13.38
CA ALA A 15 5.63 7.12 14.80
C ALA A 15 4.82 6.14 15.64
N ASN A 16 3.53 5.94 15.35
CA ASN A 16 2.71 4.93 16.03
C ASN A 16 3.31 3.52 15.87
N PHE A 17 3.85 3.21 14.69
CA PHE A 17 4.54 1.95 14.46
C PHE A 17 5.89 1.88 15.22
N GLU A 18 6.61 2.98 15.31
CA GLU A 18 7.85 3.08 16.11
C GLU A 18 7.56 2.84 17.60
N ASP A 19 6.45 3.40 18.13
CA ASP A 19 6.01 3.18 19.50
C ASP A 19 5.66 1.71 19.73
N PHE A 20 4.86 1.14 18.85
CA PHE A 20 4.52 -0.28 18.87
C PHE A 20 5.77 -1.18 18.90
N LEU A 21 6.77 -0.92 18.04
CA LEU A 21 8.00 -1.71 18.00
C LEU A 21 8.82 -1.63 19.30
N ARG A 22 8.71 -0.54 20.08
CA ARG A 22 9.37 -0.42 21.38
C ARG A 22 8.71 -1.28 22.47
N GLU A 23 7.41 -1.55 22.31
CA GLU A 23 6.62 -2.35 23.26
C GLU A 23 6.68 -3.85 22.96
N VAL A 24 6.93 -4.23 21.71
CA VAL A 24 7.06 -5.65 21.31
C VAL A 24 8.27 -6.26 22.01
N LYS A 25 8.03 -7.34 22.76
CA LYS A 25 9.11 -8.09 23.42
C LYS A 25 10.01 -8.76 22.40
N LYS A 26 11.28 -8.93 22.76
CA LYS A 26 12.23 -9.69 21.96
C LYS A 26 11.65 -11.09 21.70
N ASP A 27 11.74 -11.56 20.47
CA ASP A 27 11.25 -12.87 20.03
C ASP A 27 9.72 -13.06 20.04
N GLN A 28 8.95 -11.99 20.30
CA GLN A 28 7.51 -12.02 20.19
C GLN A 28 7.07 -11.80 18.74
N PRO A 29 6.31 -12.73 18.12
CA PRO A 29 5.69 -12.50 16.82
C PRO A 29 4.69 -11.35 16.89
N PHE A 30 4.56 -10.60 15.81
CA PHE A 30 3.59 -9.51 15.73
C PHE A 30 2.92 -9.43 14.36
N CYS A 31 1.74 -8.85 14.34
CA CYS A 31 1.04 -8.40 13.15
C CYS A 31 0.64 -6.95 13.37
N PHE A 32 1.03 -6.06 12.48
CA PHE A 32 0.73 -4.64 12.57
C PHE A 32 0.04 -4.15 11.30
N TRP A 33 -1.08 -3.47 11.46
CA TRP A 33 -1.81 -2.82 10.37
C TRP A 33 -1.49 -1.33 10.34
N LEU A 34 -0.72 -0.88 9.36
CA LEU A 34 -0.43 0.54 9.13
C LEU A 34 -1.48 1.09 8.17
N GLY A 35 -2.66 1.42 8.69
CA GLY A 35 -3.76 2.01 7.93
C GLY A 35 -3.70 3.53 7.96
N THR A 36 -3.46 4.16 6.81
CA THR A 36 -3.45 5.61 6.69
C THR A 36 -4.77 6.11 6.12
N SER A 37 -5.10 7.37 6.36
CA SER A 37 -6.22 8.03 5.68
C SER A 37 -5.85 8.44 4.26
N GLU A 38 -4.59 8.77 4.05
CA GLU A 38 -4.08 9.14 2.74
C GLU A 38 -3.93 7.89 1.86
N PRO A 39 -4.32 7.97 0.58
CA PRO A 39 -4.71 9.14 -0.21
C PRO A 39 -6.25 9.31 -0.36
N HIS A 40 -7.01 9.28 0.72
CA HIS A 40 -8.46 9.52 0.67
C HIS A 40 -8.75 10.92 0.14
N ARG A 41 -9.84 11.07 -0.67
CA ARG A 41 -10.22 12.38 -1.19
C ARG A 41 -10.53 13.37 -0.06
N GLY A 42 -10.16 14.59 -0.27
CA GLY A 42 -10.14 15.72 0.66
C GLY A 42 -8.88 16.53 0.46
N TYR A 43 -8.28 16.41 -0.75
CA TYR A 43 -7.02 17.08 -1.09
C TYR A 43 -7.17 18.60 -1.04
N GLU A 44 -6.10 19.27 -0.63
CA GLU A 44 -6.04 20.71 -0.72
C GLU A 44 -5.84 21.13 -2.18
N LEU A 45 -6.81 21.89 -2.72
CA LEU A 45 -6.82 22.31 -4.12
C LEU A 45 -5.49 23.00 -4.50
N GLY A 46 -4.86 22.53 -5.57
CA GLY A 46 -3.62 23.06 -6.10
C GLY A 46 -2.37 22.65 -5.31
N ALA A 47 -2.48 21.72 -4.35
CA ALA A 47 -1.37 21.19 -3.57
C ALA A 47 -0.24 20.65 -4.46
N GLY A 48 -0.58 19.91 -5.50
CA GLY A 48 0.38 19.34 -6.43
C GLY A 48 1.23 20.39 -7.12
N LYS A 49 0.61 21.45 -7.63
CA LYS A 49 1.33 22.58 -8.26
C LYS A 49 2.22 23.32 -7.26
N ARG A 50 1.72 23.55 -6.04
CA ARG A 50 2.53 24.21 -4.98
C ARG A 50 3.74 23.40 -4.55
N THR A 51 3.72 22.08 -4.71
CA THR A 51 4.88 21.20 -4.48
C THR A 51 5.82 21.10 -5.68
N GLY A 52 5.61 21.92 -6.71
CA GLY A 52 6.47 21.96 -7.90
C GLY A 52 6.20 20.87 -8.93
N LYS A 53 5.08 20.14 -8.81
CA LYS A 53 4.69 19.13 -9.81
C LYS A 53 4.16 19.78 -11.08
N ASP A 54 4.60 19.23 -12.20
CA ASP A 54 4.26 19.72 -13.53
C ASP A 54 3.00 19.02 -14.07
N PRO A 55 1.88 19.76 -14.31
CA PRO A 55 0.68 19.20 -14.89
C PRO A 55 0.87 18.57 -16.28
N ALA A 56 1.87 19.01 -17.04
CA ALA A 56 2.15 18.45 -18.36
C ALA A 56 2.66 17.01 -18.30
N LYS A 57 3.25 16.62 -17.16
CA LYS A 57 3.76 15.26 -16.93
C LYS A 57 2.72 14.27 -16.41
N VAL A 58 1.49 14.73 -16.15
CA VAL A 58 0.42 13.84 -15.69
C VAL A 58 -0.02 12.94 -16.83
N VAL A 59 0.00 11.64 -16.60
CA VAL A 59 -0.65 10.67 -17.49
C VAL A 59 -2.10 10.56 -17.07
N VAL A 60 -2.98 11.22 -17.83
CA VAL A 60 -4.42 11.16 -17.55
C VAL A 60 -4.97 9.82 -18.04
N PRO A 61 -5.66 9.04 -17.18
CA PRO A 61 -6.32 7.82 -17.60
C PRO A 61 -7.30 8.07 -18.73
N LYS A 62 -7.36 7.18 -19.72
CA LYS A 62 -8.22 7.33 -20.93
C LYS A 62 -9.72 7.46 -20.61
N THR A 63 -10.13 7.09 -19.41
CA THR A 63 -11.51 7.20 -18.91
C THR A 63 -11.85 8.60 -18.41
N PHE A 64 -10.88 9.50 -18.31
CA PHE A 64 -11.07 10.88 -17.87
C PHE A 64 -10.83 11.86 -19.03
N PRO A 65 -11.50 13.01 -19.02
CA PRO A 65 -11.17 14.07 -19.98
C PRO A 65 -9.78 14.62 -19.67
N ASP A 66 -8.97 14.79 -20.70
CA ASP A 66 -7.68 15.46 -20.55
C ASP A 66 -7.90 16.97 -20.50
N HIS A 67 -8.03 17.49 -19.29
CA HIS A 67 -8.33 18.89 -19.01
C HIS A 67 -7.42 19.43 -17.90
N PRO A 68 -7.01 20.70 -17.91
CA PRO A 68 -6.12 21.26 -16.89
C PRO A 68 -6.59 21.08 -15.44
N VAL A 69 -7.90 21.12 -15.20
CA VAL A 69 -8.50 20.88 -13.87
C VAL A 69 -8.29 19.43 -13.45
N VAL A 70 -8.52 18.46 -14.34
CA VAL A 70 -8.32 17.03 -14.06
C VAL A 70 -6.85 16.73 -13.79
N ARG A 71 -5.95 17.29 -14.59
CA ARG A 71 -4.51 17.17 -14.36
C ARG A 71 -4.09 17.73 -13.00
N SER A 72 -4.64 18.89 -12.61
CA SER A 72 -4.37 19.49 -11.29
C SER A 72 -4.89 18.60 -10.14
N ASP A 73 -6.09 18.05 -10.26
CA ASP A 73 -6.70 17.19 -9.26
C ASP A 73 -5.91 15.87 -9.09
N ILE A 74 -5.41 15.29 -10.19
CA ILE A 74 -4.53 14.13 -10.14
C ILE A 74 -3.20 14.47 -9.44
N LEU A 75 -2.64 15.65 -9.66
CA LEU A 75 -1.43 16.08 -8.95
C LEU A 75 -1.65 16.26 -7.45
N ASP A 76 -2.82 16.75 -7.05
CA ASP A 76 -3.19 16.88 -5.65
C ASP A 76 -3.27 15.49 -4.98
N TYR A 77 -3.86 14.51 -5.68
CA TYR A 77 -3.84 13.10 -5.27
C TYR A 77 -2.41 12.55 -5.11
N TYR A 78 -1.50 12.85 -6.03
CA TYR A 78 -0.11 12.37 -5.94
C TYR A 78 0.62 12.89 -4.69
N VAL A 79 0.27 14.07 -4.18
CA VAL A 79 0.87 14.58 -2.92
C VAL A 79 0.49 13.69 -1.73
N GLU A 80 -0.74 13.21 -1.70
CA GLU A 80 -1.23 12.28 -0.68
C GLU A 80 -0.51 10.93 -0.78
N VAL A 81 -0.36 10.39 -2.01
CA VAL A 81 0.37 9.14 -2.26
C VAL A 81 1.84 9.26 -1.81
N GLU A 82 2.49 10.37 -2.12
CA GLU A 82 3.87 10.62 -1.67
C GLU A 82 3.99 10.73 -0.15
N HIS A 83 2.96 11.27 0.51
CA HIS A 83 2.95 11.31 1.97
C HIS A 83 2.84 9.89 2.55
N PHE A 84 1.95 9.06 2.01
CA PHE A 84 1.84 7.64 2.36
C PHE A 84 3.17 6.90 2.15
N ASP A 85 3.80 7.08 0.98
CA ASP A 85 5.10 6.45 0.66
C ASP A 85 6.19 6.80 1.68
N LYS A 86 6.23 8.07 2.12
CA LYS A 86 7.15 8.52 3.19
C LYS A 86 6.88 7.82 4.52
N MET A 87 5.60 7.55 4.87
CA MET A 87 5.27 6.79 6.08
C MET A 87 5.73 5.34 5.98
N VAL A 88 5.51 4.69 4.83
CA VAL A 88 5.99 3.34 4.56
C VAL A 88 7.52 3.28 4.64
N ALA A 89 8.21 4.22 4.01
CA ALA A 89 9.68 4.27 4.04
C ALA A 89 10.23 4.42 5.48
N ARG A 90 9.58 5.22 6.33
CA ARG A 90 9.94 5.37 7.74
C ARG A 90 9.69 4.07 8.52
N ALA A 91 8.54 3.42 8.31
CA ALA A 91 8.22 2.15 8.95
C ALA A 91 9.25 1.07 8.61
N LEU A 92 9.63 0.95 7.32
CA LEU A 92 10.69 0.04 6.89
C LEU A 92 12.06 0.35 7.52
N LYS A 93 12.39 1.64 7.65
CA LYS A 93 13.63 2.07 8.34
C LYS A 93 13.60 1.66 9.82
N SER A 94 12.46 1.77 10.48
CA SER A 94 12.29 1.39 11.88
C SER A 94 12.39 -0.13 12.06
N LEU A 95 11.77 -0.93 11.17
CA LEU A 95 11.97 -2.39 11.12
C LEU A 95 13.45 -2.77 10.94
N LYS A 96 14.15 -2.09 10.03
CA LYS A 96 15.57 -2.33 9.80
C LYS A 96 16.39 -2.01 11.05
N LYS A 97 16.11 -0.89 11.73
CA LYS A 97 16.79 -0.48 12.96
C LYS A 97 16.54 -1.48 14.10
N ALA A 98 15.34 -2.06 14.16
CA ALA A 98 14.97 -3.10 15.11
C ALA A 98 15.54 -4.50 14.75
N GLY A 99 16.26 -4.66 13.64
CA GLY A 99 16.77 -5.95 13.17
C GLY A 99 15.70 -6.92 12.68
N GLN A 100 14.46 -6.44 12.47
CA GLN A 100 13.31 -7.29 12.14
C GLN A 100 12.94 -7.27 10.64
N LEU A 101 13.55 -6.40 9.84
CA LEU A 101 13.15 -6.21 8.44
C LEU A 101 13.24 -7.51 7.61
N ASP A 102 14.24 -8.34 7.84
CA ASP A 102 14.43 -9.58 7.09
C ASP A 102 13.63 -10.78 7.65
N ASN A 103 13.03 -10.58 8.82
CA ASN A 103 12.10 -11.55 9.42
C ASN A 103 10.64 -11.10 9.37
N THR A 104 10.31 -10.08 8.60
CA THR A 104 8.96 -9.53 8.49
C THR A 104 8.46 -9.62 7.06
N ILE A 105 7.23 -10.13 6.89
CA ILE A 105 6.48 -10.00 5.65
C ILE A 105 5.90 -8.59 5.63
N VAL A 106 6.22 -7.81 4.61
CA VAL A 106 5.67 -6.48 4.39
C VAL A 106 4.77 -6.52 3.17
N VAL A 107 3.52 -6.13 3.35
CA VAL A 107 2.54 -6.00 2.26
C VAL A 107 2.10 -4.56 2.16
N VAL A 108 2.16 -4.01 0.96
CA VAL A 108 1.65 -2.67 0.64
C VAL A 108 0.56 -2.83 -0.40
N THR A 109 -0.63 -2.39 -0.06
CA THR A 109 -1.81 -2.48 -0.94
C THR A 109 -2.79 -1.34 -0.66
N SER A 110 -3.90 -1.33 -1.36
CA SER A 110 -5.03 -0.43 -1.17
C SER A 110 -6.33 -1.23 -1.13
N ASP A 111 -7.35 -0.72 -0.48
CA ASP A 111 -8.69 -1.32 -0.37
C ASP A 111 -9.49 -1.17 -1.67
N HIS A 112 -9.25 -0.11 -2.44
CA HIS A 112 -9.89 0.17 -3.72
C HIS A 112 -9.02 1.09 -4.58
N GLY A 113 -9.44 1.35 -5.82
CA GLY A 113 -8.77 2.27 -6.72
C GLY A 113 -8.86 3.73 -6.31
N MET A 114 -8.18 4.60 -7.08
CA MET A 114 -8.10 6.02 -6.80
C MET A 114 -9.51 6.67 -6.64
N PRO A 115 -9.67 7.72 -5.79
CA PRO A 115 -10.98 8.31 -5.50
C PRO A 115 -11.47 9.27 -6.61
N PHE A 116 -11.57 8.75 -7.81
CA PHE A 116 -12.04 9.45 -9.03
C PHE A 116 -13.24 8.73 -9.63
N PRO A 117 -14.02 9.39 -10.49
CA PRO A 117 -15.13 8.75 -11.21
C PRO A 117 -14.68 7.50 -11.97
N ARG A 118 -15.51 6.44 -11.97
CA ARG A 118 -15.22 5.14 -12.59
C ARG A 118 -14.00 4.39 -12.01
N ALA A 119 -13.49 4.82 -10.88
CA ALA A 119 -12.46 4.13 -10.12
C ALA A 119 -13.02 3.72 -8.75
N LYS A 120 -12.98 4.58 -7.72
CA LYS A 120 -13.58 4.24 -6.42
C LYS A 120 -15.04 3.80 -6.55
N ALA A 121 -15.43 2.76 -5.78
CA ALA A 121 -16.78 2.18 -5.76
C ALA A 121 -17.27 1.68 -7.13
N SER A 122 -16.37 1.16 -7.95
CA SER A 122 -16.65 0.71 -9.30
C SER A 122 -15.95 -0.62 -9.59
N LEU A 123 -16.58 -1.48 -10.39
CA LEU A 123 -15.99 -2.73 -10.86
C LEU A 123 -15.11 -2.57 -12.11
N HIS A 124 -14.93 -1.33 -12.60
CA HIS A 124 -13.97 -1.09 -13.67
C HIS A 124 -12.54 -1.37 -13.21
N ASP A 125 -11.63 -1.61 -14.17
CA ASP A 125 -10.23 -1.93 -13.92
C ASP A 125 -9.57 -0.95 -12.94
N GLN A 126 -9.82 0.34 -13.07
CA GLN A 126 -9.27 1.36 -12.17
C GLN A 126 -9.85 1.34 -10.74
N GLY A 127 -10.96 0.67 -10.52
CA GLY A 127 -11.57 0.52 -9.19
C GLY A 127 -11.12 -0.76 -8.49
N SER A 128 -10.92 -1.83 -9.24
CA SER A 128 -10.62 -3.18 -8.74
C SER A 128 -9.15 -3.56 -8.84
N ARG A 129 -8.41 -3.00 -9.79
CA ARG A 129 -6.97 -3.24 -9.95
C ARG A 129 -6.16 -2.36 -9.01
N VAL A 130 -6.04 -2.80 -7.77
CA VAL A 130 -5.27 -2.10 -6.73
C VAL A 130 -3.79 -2.53 -6.76
N PRO A 131 -2.87 -1.67 -6.31
CA PRO A 131 -1.47 -2.07 -6.16
C PRO A 131 -1.34 -3.17 -5.11
N LEU A 132 -0.44 -4.12 -5.36
CA LEU A 132 -0.04 -5.11 -4.37
C LEU A 132 1.48 -5.32 -4.49
N ALA A 133 2.20 -4.94 -3.46
CA ALA A 133 3.63 -5.19 -3.34
C ALA A 133 3.91 -6.02 -2.09
N ILE A 134 4.69 -7.09 -2.24
CA ILE A 134 5.02 -8.00 -1.14
C ILE A 134 6.54 -8.11 -1.03
N ARG A 135 7.06 -7.82 0.15
CA ARG A 135 8.42 -8.13 0.55
C ARG A 135 8.39 -9.29 1.55
N TRP A 136 8.99 -10.40 1.18
CA TRP A 136 9.09 -11.59 2.04
C TRP A 136 10.42 -12.33 1.76
N PRO A 137 11.53 -11.93 2.41
CA PRO A 137 12.86 -12.48 2.11
C PRO A 137 12.97 -14.00 2.26
N LYS A 138 12.28 -14.58 3.25
CA LYS A 138 12.29 -16.02 3.49
C LYS A 138 11.38 -16.81 2.52
N GLY A 139 10.37 -16.18 1.93
CA GLY A 139 9.38 -16.86 1.09
C GLY A 139 9.51 -16.59 -0.41
N ILE A 140 10.02 -15.43 -0.81
CA ILE A 140 10.16 -15.05 -2.22
C ILE A 140 11.59 -15.33 -2.68
N LYS A 141 11.76 -16.34 -3.54
CA LYS A 141 13.07 -16.74 -4.07
C LYS A 141 13.60 -15.84 -5.17
N ASP A 142 12.71 -15.17 -5.89
CA ASP A 142 13.03 -14.29 -7.04
C ASP A 142 12.44 -12.89 -6.75
N PRO A 143 13.14 -12.04 -5.99
CA PRO A 143 12.68 -10.70 -5.68
C PRO A 143 12.76 -9.77 -6.90
N GLY A 144 11.89 -8.75 -6.91
CA GLY A 144 11.85 -7.73 -7.97
C GLY A 144 11.05 -8.12 -9.20
N ARG A 145 10.48 -9.33 -9.27
CA ARG A 145 9.59 -9.73 -10.35
C ARG A 145 8.24 -9.04 -10.30
N VAL A 146 7.66 -8.82 -11.47
CA VAL A 146 6.27 -8.38 -11.63
C VAL A 146 5.41 -9.59 -11.97
N PHE A 147 4.36 -9.80 -11.17
CA PHE A 147 3.39 -10.87 -11.39
C PHE A 147 2.13 -10.27 -12.02
N LEU A 148 1.78 -10.74 -13.22
CA LEU A 148 0.69 -10.17 -14.03
C LEU A 148 -0.66 -10.87 -13.86
N ALA A 149 -0.68 -12.08 -13.27
CA ALA A 149 -1.94 -12.75 -13.03
C ALA A 149 -2.76 -12.04 -11.93
N PRO A 150 -4.10 -12.02 -12.05
CA PRO A 150 -4.96 -11.44 -11.03
C PRO A 150 -4.79 -12.16 -9.68
N VAL A 151 -4.68 -11.37 -8.61
CA VAL A 151 -4.62 -11.87 -7.24
C VAL A 151 -5.76 -11.23 -6.45
N ASN A 152 -6.53 -12.05 -5.73
CA ASN A 152 -7.55 -11.54 -4.84
C ASN A 152 -6.94 -11.23 -3.47
N LEU A 153 -7.21 -10.05 -2.92
CA LEU A 153 -6.70 -9.66 -1.60
C LEU A 153 -7.21 -10.57 -0.46
N SER A 154 -8.33 -11.28 -0.64
CA SER A 154 -8.79 -12.28 0.32
C SER A 154 -7.78 -13.41 0.54
N ALA A 155 -6.87 -13.65 -0.42
CA ALA A 155 -5.80 -14.63 -0.29
C ALA A 155 -4.70 -14.22 0.73
N LEU A 156 -4.66 -12.95 1.16
CA LEU A 156 -3.66 -12.48 2.13
C LEU A 156 -3.85 -13.13 3.51
N ALA A 157 -5.09 -13.26 3.98
CA ALA A 157 -5.36 -13.83 5.30
C ALA A 157 -4.86 -15.29 5.43
N PRO A 158 -5.26 -16.24 4.57
CA PRO A 158 -4.70 -17.59 4.62
C PRO A 158 -3.18 -17.62 4.36
N THR A 159 -2.64 -16.70 3.55
CA THR A 159 -1.20 -16.59 3.33
C THR A 159 -0.46 -16.24 4.64
N PHE A 160 -0.98 -15.31 5.43
CA PHE A 160 -0.36 -14.95 6.71
C PHE A 160 -0.44 -16.08 7.73
N LEU A 161 -1.56 -16.81 7.81
CA LEU A 161 -1.68 -17.99 8.67
C LEU A 161 -0.65 -19.05 8.29
N GLN A 162 -0.56 -19.40 7.01
CA GLN A 162 0.41 -20.39 6.51
C GLN A 162 1.86 -19.94 6.78
N ALA A 163 2.17 -18.67 6.56
CA ALA A 163 3.49 -18.13 6.85
C ALA A 163 3.86 -18.16 8.34
N ALA A 164 2.86 -18.09 9.21
CA ALA A 164 3.00 -18.23 10.66
C ALA A 164 3.01 -19.71 11.14
N GLY A 165 2.89 -20.68 10.22
CA GLY A 165 2.80 -22.10 10.55
C GLY A 165 1.47 -22.52 11.19
N LEU A 166 0.42 -21.72 10.97
CA LEU A 166 -0.93 -21.97 11.47
C LEU A 166 -1.80 -22.63 10.40
N GLU A 167 -2.75 -23.45 10.83
CA GLU A 167 -3.75 -24.01 9.94
C GLU A 167 -4.72 -22.94 9.44
N VAL A 168 -5.12 -23.09 8.18
CA VAL A 168 -6.15 -22.22 7.58
C VAL A 168 -7.52 -22.81 7.94
N PRO A 169 -8.39 -22.06 8.65
CA PRO A 169 -9.72 -22.54 8.99
C PRO A 169 -10.55 -22.92 7.74
N GLU A 170 -11.31 -24.01 7.80
CA GLU A 170 -12.14 -24.50 6.68
C GLU A 170 -13.16 -23.46 6.18
N MET A 171 -13.60 -22.56 7.05
CA MET A 171 -14.50 -21.47 6.67
C MET A 171 -13.84 -20.42 5.74
N MET A 172 -12.54 -20.42 5.60
CA MET A 172 -11.82 -19.54 4.65
C MET A 172 -11.87 -20.16 3.25
N THR A 173 -12.68 -19.60 2.37
CA THR A 173 -12.83 -20.07 0.98
C THR A 173 -11.70 -19.63 0.07
N ALA A 174 -10.93 -18.60 0.46
CA ALA A 174 -9.78 -18.16 -0.29
C ALA A 174 -8.56 -19.07 -0.03
N THR A 175 -7.86 -19.43 -1.09
CA THR A 175 -6.60 -20.18 -0.99
C THR A 175 -5.43 -19.22 -0.73
N GLY A 176 -4.52 -19.60 0.17
CA GLY A 176 -3.33 -18.82 0.46
C GLY A 176 -2.38 -18.70 -0.74
N SER A 177 -1.74 -17.56 -0.87
CA SER A 177 -0.81 -17.30 -1.98
C SER A 177 0.61 -17.84 -1.75
N VAL A 178 0.83 -18.72 -0.79
CA VAL A 178 2.10 -19.43 -0.66
C VAL A 178 2.42 -20.18 -1.96
N SER A 179 1.40 -20.68 -2.65
CA SER A 179 1.54 -21.25 -3.99
C SER A 179 2.05 -20.24 -5.04
N TYR A 180 1.75 -18.95 -4.91
CA TYR A 180 2.24 -17.91 -5.82
C TYR A 180 3.72 -17.59 -5.62
N THR A 181 4.28 -17.86 -4.46
CA THR A 181 5.73 -17.74 -4.23
C THR A 181 6.51 -18.85 -4.95
N HIS A 182 5.83 -19.95 -5.29
CA HIS A 182 6.39 -21.11 -5.98
C HIS A 182 5.90 -21.25 -7.43
N LEU A 183 4.94 -20.42 -7.90
CA LEU A 183 4.54 -20.45 -9.31
C LEU A 183 5.74 -20.07 -10.16
N ARG A 184 6.24 -21.07 -10.88
CA ARG A 184 7.19 -20.86 -11.96
C ARG A 184 6.50 -19.99 -13.01
N ALA A 185 7.22 -18.96 -13.49
CA ALA A 185 6.90 -18.35 -14.77
C ALA A 185 6.96 -19.46 -15.82
N HIS A 186 5.84 -19.80 -16.41
CA HIS A 186 5.77 -20.56 -17.65
C HIS A 186 5.92 -19.58 -18.80
#